data_bfefcb6254b3c2f7060e6207fc070e73
#
_entry.id   bfefcb6254b3c2f7060e6207fc070e73
#
_cell.length_a   1.000
_cell.length_b   1.000
_cell.length_c   1.000
_cell.angle_alpha   90.00
_cell.angle_beta   90.00
_cell.angle_gamma   90.00
#
_symmetry.space_group_name_H-M   'P 1'
#
loop_
_entity.id
_entity.type
_entity.pdbx_description
1 polymer ?
#
loop_
_entity_poly.entity_id
_entity_poly.type
_entity_poly.pdbx_seq_one_letter_code
_entity_poly.pdbx_strand_id
1 'polypeptide(L)'
;MSIILLTFIFGLAIAIERIIYLNLATTNTEKLLQKIEDAYKSGGADAAKEVCRNTRGPVASIFYQGLDRISEGIDVVEKSVISYGSVQMGLLEQGLSWISLFIAIAPMLGFLGTVIGMIQAFDAIQLAGDVSPQLVAGGIKVALITTLFGLIVAIILQLFYNYILSKIDSIVIKMEDASISLIDMLVEHGIKK
;
A
#
# COMPACT_ATOMS: atom_id res chain seq x y z
N MET A 1 9.17 -26.31 -1.48
CA MET A 1 9.98 -25.11 -1.71
C MET A 1 9.46 -24.24 -2.84
N SER A 2 9.03 -24.79 -3.98
CA SER A 2 8.55 -24.00 -5.12
C SER A 2 7.37 -23.07 -4.79
N ILE A 3 6.43 -23.52 -3.94
CA ILE A 3 5.27 -22.71 -3.54
C ILE A 3 5.70 -21.49 -2.70
N ILE A 4 6.64 -21.66 -1.77
CA ILE A 4 7.17 -20.54 -0.97
C ILE A 4 7.90 -19.51 -1.86
N LEU A 5 8.62 -20.00 -2.88
CA LEU A 5 9.26 -19.13 -3.86
C LEU A 5 8.23 -18.34 -4.67
N LEU A 6 7.13 -18.97 -5.09
CA LEU A 6 6.04 -18.31 -5.80
C LEU A 6 5.38 -17.22 -4.93
N THR A 7 5.07 -17.51 -3.66
CA THR A 7 4.53 -16.49 -2.73
C THR A 7 5.48 -15.30 -2.57
N PHE A 8 6.78 -15.55 -2.53
CA PHE A 8 7.79 -14.50 -2.48
C PHE A 8 7.79 -13.63 -3.75
N ILE A 9 7.80 -14.25 -4.93
CA ILE A 9 7.82 -13.54 -6.21
C ILE A 9 6.57 -12.66 -6.36
N PHE A 10 5.38 -13.20 -6.10
CA PHE A 10 4.13 -12.44 -6.18
C PHE A 10 4.07 -11.32 -5.14
N GLY A 11 4.43 -11.59 -3.88
CA GLY A 11 4.46 -10.59 -2.83
C GLY A 11 5.43 -9.46 -3.13
N LEU A 12 6.62 -9.78 -3.63
CA LEU A 12 7.64 -8.81 -4.01
C LEU A 12 7.22 -7.99 -5.24
N ALA A 13 6.60 -8.61 -6.24
CA ALA A 13 6.11 -7.93 -7.42
C ALA A 13 5.07 -6.87 -7.07
N ILE A 14 4.10 -7.20 -6.21
CA ILE A 14 3.10 -6.25 -5.72
C ILE A 14 3.77 -5.15 -4.88
N ALA A 15 4.71 -5.50 -4.01
CA ALA A 15 5.41 -4.52 -3.18
C ALA A 15 6.18 -3.49 -4.03
N ILE A 16 6.91 -3.94 -5.04
CA ILE A 16 7.65 -3.06 -5.96
C ILE A 16 6.68 -2.16 -6.75
N GLU A 17 5.61 -2.73 -7.29
CA GLU A 17 4.58 -1.96 -8.01
C GLU A 17 4.00 -0.86 -7.13
N ARG A 18 3.66 -1.18 -5.87
CA ARG A 18 3.13 -0.20 -4.91
C ARG A 18 4.13 0.89 -4.57
N ILE A 19 5.39 0.57 -4.35
CA ILE A 19 6.44 1.56 -4.09
C ILE A 19 6.58 2.54 -5.27
N ILE A 20 6.59 2.02 -6.50
CA ILE A 20 6.65 2.87 -7.70
C ILE A 20 5.42 3.78 -7.79
N TYR A 21 4.22 3.21 -7.61
CA TYR A 21 2.97 3.95 -7.64
C TYR A 21 2.95 5.09 -6.61
N LEU A 22 3.29 4.81 -5.34
CA LEU A 22 3.29 5.80 -4.27
C LEU A 22 4.34 6.91 -4.47
N ASN A 23 5.50 6.57 -5.05
CA ASN A 23 6.50 7.58 -5.38
C ASN A 23 6.01 8.53 -6.50
N LEU A 24 5.32 8.00 -7.50
CA LEU A 24 4.72 8.80 -8.57
C LEU A 24 3.50 9.61 -8.09
N ALA A 25 2.78 9.13 -7.07
CA ALA A 25 1.64 9.81 -6.46
C ALA A 25 2.06 10.98 -5.55
N THR A 26 3.32 11.01 -5.10
CA THR A 26 3.84 12.06 -4.22
C THR A 26 4.06 13.35 -5.02
N THR A 27 3.24 14.37 -4.75
CA THR A 27 3.32 15.70 -5.36
C THR A 27 3.74 16.73 -4.30
N ASN A 28 4.42 17.80 -4.73
CA ASN A 28 4.71 18.93 -3.83
C ASN A 28 3.42 19.75 -3.64
N THR A 29 2.79 19.56 -2.49
CA THR A 29 1.48 20.13 -2.15
C THR A 29 1.50 21.66 -2.08
N GLU A 30 2.54 22.25 -1.49
CA GLU A 30 2.68 23.70 -1.36
C GLU A 30 2.76 24.39 -2.72
N LYS A 31 3.60 23.86 -3.63
CA LYS A 31 3.70 24.40 -4.99
C LYS A 31 2.41 24.22 -5.80
N LEU A 32 1.69 23.13 -5.55
CA LEU A 32 0.41 22.90 -6.19
C LEU A 32 -0.62 23.91 -5.70
N LEU A 33 -0.70 24.13 -4.38
CA LEU A 33 -1.64 25.10 -3.78
C LEU A 33 -1.37 26.52 -4.30
N GLN A 34 -0.10 26.95 -4.34
CA GLN A 34 0.26 28.26 -4.91
C GLN A 34 -0.18 28.41 -6.37
N LYS A 35 0.05 27.40 -7.22
CA LYS A 35 -0.39 27.43 -8.62
C LYS A 35 -1.90 27.49 -8.74
N ILE A 36 -2.64 26.83 -7.86
CA ILE A 36 -4.10 26.84 -7.85
C ILE A 36 -4.61 28.22 -7.40
N GLU A 37 -3.99 28.80 -6.39
CA GLU A 37 -4.32 30.15 -5.91
C GLU A 37 -4.07 31.20 -6.99
N ASP A 38 -2.92 31.15 -7.67
CA ASP A 38 -2.60 32.07 -8.78
C ASP A 38 -3.58 31.90 -9.96
N ALA A 39 -3.91 30.66 -10.29
CA ALA A 39 -4.89 30.36 -11.34
C ALA A 39 -6.29 30.80 -10.96
N TYR A 40 -6.67 30.65 -9.69
CA TYR A 40 -7.96 31.10 -9.17
C TYR A 40 -8.09 32.63 -9.22
N LYS A 41 -7.03 33.37 -8.85
CA LYS A 41 -6.98 34.83 -8.93
C LYS A 41 -7.05 35.36 -10.37
N SER A 42 -6.48 34.66 -11.34
CA SER A 42 -6.39 35.09 -12.73
C SER A 42 -7.59 34.70 -13.60
N GLY A 43 -8.18 33.54 -13.35
CA GLY A 43 -9.22 32.96 -14.21
C GLY A 43 -10.35 32.25 -13.48
N GLY A 44 -10.43 32.41 -12.14
CA GLY A 44 -11.48 31.82 -11.33
C GLY A 44 -11.39 30.30 -11.18
N ALA A 45 -12.49 29.67 -10.78
CA ALA A 45 -12.57 28.25 -10.47
C ALA A 45 -12.19 27.35 -11.67
N ASP A 46 -12.51 27.74 -12.89
CA ASP A 46 -12.26 26.92 -14.07
C ASP A 46 -10.76 26.85 -14.41
N ALA A 47 -10.03 27.95 -14.27
CA ALA A 47 -8.59 27.96 -14.42
C ALA A 47 -7.88 27.12 -13.33
N ALA A 48 -8.35 27.21 -12.11
CA ALA A 48 -7.85 26.39 -10.98
C ALA A 48 -8.11 24.90 -11.20
N LYS A 49 -9.30 24.52 -11.70
CA LYS A 49 -9.63 23.14 -12.07
C LYS A 49 -8.70 22.58 -13.15
N GLU A 50 -8.34 23.39 -14.14
CA GLU A 50 -7.43 22.97 -15.21
C GLU A 50 -6.00 22.67 -14.68
N VAL A 51 -5.52 23.44 -13.71
CA VAL A 51 -4.25 23.16 -13.03
C VAL A 51 -4.31 21.80 -12.30
N CYS A 52 -5.42 21.51 -11.61
CA CYS A 52 -5.62 20.24 -10.94
C CYS A 52 -5.68 19.07 -11.93
N ARG A 53 -6.38 19.23 -13.07
CA ARG A 53 -6.51 18.21 -14.11
C ARG A 53 -5.16 17.83 -14.71
N ASN A 54 -4.26 18.80 -14.86
CA ASN A 54 -2.93 18.62 -15.45
C ASN A 54 -1.88 18.15 -14.42
N THR A 55 -2.25 18.01 -13.15
CA THR A 55 -1.36 17.57 -12.06
C THR A 55 -1.74 16.16 -11.60
N ARG A 56 -0.74 15.28 -11.54
CA ARG A 56 -0.94 13.91 -11.03
C ARG A 56 -0.88 13.88 -9.50
N GLY A 57 -1.64 12.97 -8.90
CA GLY A 57 -1.59 12.68 -7.47
C GLY A 57 -2.92 12.87 -6.76
N PRO A 58 -3.07 12.28 -5.57
CA PRO A 58 -4.34 12.28 -4.83
C PRO A 58 -4.76 13.70 -4.40
N VAL A 59 -3.80 14.56 -4.03
CA VAL A 59 -4.07 15.94 -3.63
C VAL A 59 -4.72 16.74 -4.78
N ALA A 60 -4.18 16.64 -6.00
CA ALA A 60 -4.75 17.32 -7.16
C ALA A 60 -6.17 16.83 -7.48
N SER A 61 -6.42 15.53 -7.30
CA SER A 61 -7.74 14.94 -7.50
C SER A 61 -8.77 15.43 -6.47
N ILE A 62 -8.36 15.55 -5.20
CA ILE A 62 -9.19 16.08 -4.12
C ILE A 62 -9.51 17.57 -4.38
N PHE A 63 -8.51 18.35 -4.77
CA PHE A 63 -8.68 19.76 -5.08
C PHE A 63 -9.62 19.97 -6.27
N TYR A 64 -9.46 19.17 -7.33
CA TYR A 64 -10.37 19.21 -8.46
C TYR A 64 -11.80 18.98 -8.03
N GLN A 65 -12.04 17.97 -7.19
CA GLN A 65 -13.38 17.64 -6.70
C GLN A 65 -14.00 18.73 -5.82
N GLY A 66 -13.17 19.38 -4.99
CA GLY A 66 -13.61 20.54 -4.19
C GLY A 66 -13.97 21.74 -5.06
N LEU A 67 -13.07 22.11 -6.00
CA LEU A 67 -13.27 23.23 -6.91
C LEU A 67 -14.46 23.03 -7.87
N ASP A 68 -14.79 21.80 -8.22
CA ASP A 68 -15.93 21.50 -9.09
C ASP A 68 -17.28 21.79 -8.41
N ARG A 69 -17.32 21.74 -7.09
CA ARG A 69 -18.50 22.02 -6.29
C ARG A 69 -18.54 23.39 -5.63
N ILE A 70 -17.66 24.29 -6.05
CA ILE A 70 -17.50 25.62 -5.43
C ILE A 70 -18.79 26.46 -5.49
N SER A 71 -19.59 26.28 -6.55
CA SER A 71 -20.89 26.97 -6.73
C SER A 71 -21.96 26.52 -5.75
N GLU A 72 -21.78 25.38 -5.09
CA GLU A 72 -22.75 24.83 -4.14
C GLU A 72 -22.53 25.35 -2.70
N GLY A 73 -21.44 26.12 -2.47
CA GLY A 73 -21.06 26.69 -1.18
C GLY A 73 -20.01 25.89 -0.43
N ILE A 74 -19.36 26.55 0.55
CA ILE A 74 -18.17 26.03 1.23
C ILE A 74 -18.45 24.73 2.01
N ASP A 75 -19.61 24.60 2.63
CA ASP A 75 -19.99 23.41 3.40
C ASP A 75 -20.08 22.16 2.49
N VAL A 76 -20.49 22.33 1.23
CA VAL A 76 -20.55 21.25 0.25
C VAL A 76 -19.16 20.90 -0.26
N VAL A 77 -18.33 21.91 -0.49
CA VAL A 77 -16.91 21.74 -0.87
C VAL A 77 -16.18 20.91 0.19
N GLU A 78 -16.29 21.31 1.47
CA GLU A 78 -15.65 20.61 2.59
C GLU A 78 -16.07 19.14 2.66
N LYS A 79 -17.38 18.87 2.63
CA LYS A 79 -17.89 17.49 2.62
C LYS A 79 -17.41 16.69 1.41
N SER A 80 -17.34 17.32 0.24
CA SER A 80 -16.88 16.69 -0.99
C SER A 80 -15.39 16.32 -0.91
N VAL A 81 -14.57 17.24 -0.41
CA VAL A 81 -13.12 17.05 -0.22
C VAL A 81 -12.86 15.89 0.75
N ILE A 82 -13.54 15.87 1.91
CA ILE A 82 -13.41 14.79 2.90
C ILE A 82 -13.84 13.44 2.32
N SER A 83 -15.02 13.40 1.67
CA SER A 83 -15.53 12.16 1.09
C SER A 83 -14.61 11.62 0.00
N TYR A 84 -14.10 12.49 -0.86
CA TYR A 84 -13.18 12.07 -1.93
C TYR A 84 -11.80 11.71 -1.40
N GLY A 85 -11.36 12.35 -0.31
CA GLY A 85 -10.16 11.99 0.43
C GLY A 85 -10.17 10.52 0.87
N SER A 86 -11.31 10.05 1.41
CA SER A 86 -11.49 8.65 1.79
C SER A 86 -11.41 7.70 0.59
N VAL A 87 -11.94 8.09 -0.57
CA VAL A 87 -11.82 7.31 -1.81
C VAL A 87 -10.34 7.23 -2.24
N GLN A 88 -9.61 8.34 -2.20
CA GLN A 88 -8.19 8.37 -2.55
C GLN A 88 -7.35 7.51 -1.59
N MET A 89 -7.65 7.54 -0.30
CA MET A 89 -7.00 6.68 0.70
C MET A 89 -7.18 5.20 0.35
N GLY A 90 -8.40 4.77 0.01
CA GLY A 90 -8.64 3.39 -0.44
C GLY A 90 -7.84 2.99 -1.68
N LEU A 91 -7.60 3.92 -2.62
CA LEU A 91 -6.74 3.68 -3.78
C LEU A 91 -5.26 3.56 -3.42
N LEU A 92 -4.79 4.32 -2.43
CA LEU A 92 -3.42 4.22 -1.92
C LEU A 92 -3.17 2.88 -1.22
N GLU A 93 -4.15 2.38 -0.46
CA GLU A 93 -4.09 1.11 0.27
C GLU A 93 -4.30 -0.13 -0.61
N GLN A 94 -4.70 0.05 -1.85
CA GLN A 94 -4.95 -1.05 -2.77
C GLN A 94 -3.73 -1.98 -2.87
N GLY A 95 -3.96 -3.29 -2.78
CA GLY A 95 -2.90 -4.30 -2.86
C GLY A 95 -2.19 -4.63 -1.55
N LEU A 96 -2.31 -3.80 -0.47
CA LEU A 96 -1.69 -4.10 0.83
C LEU A 96 -2.22 -5.41 1.43
N SER A 97 -3.50 -5.68 1.27
CA SER A 97 -4.14 -6.92 1.76
C SER A 97 -3.51 -8.17 1.16
N TRP A 98 -3.08 -8.13 -0.11
CA TRP A 98 -2.38 -9.24 -0.75
C TRP A 98 -0.99 -9.45 -0.19
N ILE A 99 -0.23 -8.36 0.06
CA ILE A 99 1.10 -8.45 0.67
C ILE A 99 0.96 -9.04 2.08
N SER A 100 0.01 -8.54 2.88
CA SER A 100 -0.30 -9.06 4.23
C SER A 100 -0.66 -10.55 4.20
N LEU A 101 -1.45 -10.98 3.21
CA LEU A 101 -1.79 -12.39 3.01
C LEU A 101 -0.51 -13.23 2.76
N PHE A 102 0.38 -12.80 1.90
CA PHE A 102 1.62 -13.53 1.61
C PHE A 102 2.57 -13.59 2.80
N ILE A 103 2.61 -12.53 3.63
CA ILE A 103 3.36 -12.51 4.89
C ILE A 103 2.83 -13.59 5.85
N ALA A 104 1.51 -13.74 5.94
CA ALA A 104 0.90 -14.74 6.81
C ALA A 104 1.07 -16.17 6.27
N ILE A 105 0.90 -16.38 4.96
CA ILE A 105 0.95 -17.70 4.33
C ILE A 105 2.37 -18.26 4.26
N ALA A 106 3.40 -17.44 4.06
CA ALA A 106 4.76 -17.94 3.88
C ALA A 106 5.28 -18.79 5.06
N PRO A 107 5.13 -18.39 6.33
CA PRO A 107 5.47 -19.25 7.47
C PRO A 107 4.60 -20.50 7.58
N MET A 108 3.32 -20.40 7.24
CA MET A 108 2.39 -21.55 7.26
C MET A 108 2.82 -22.61 6.25
N LEU A 109 3.25 -22.21 5.06
CA LEU A 109 3.81 -23.10 4.05
C LEU A 109 5.15 -23.69 4.51
N GLY A 110 5.96 -22.92 5.22
CA GLY A 110 7.17 -23.41 5.87
C GLY A 110 6.87 -24.50 6.90
N PHE A 111 5.88 -24.26 7.76
CA PHE A 111 5.42 -25.23 8.75
C PHE A 111 4.83 -26.48 8.10
N LEU A 112 4.03 -26.34 7.03
CA LEU A 112 3.54 -27.48 6.26
C LEU A 112 4.69 -28.33 5.73
N GLY A 113 5.78 -27.71 5.32
CA GLY A 113 7.00 -28.41 4.92
C GLY A 113 7.62 -29.25 6.04
N THR A 114 7.54 -28.82 7.32
CA THR A 114 8.00 -29.63 8.44
C THR A 114 7.15 -30.87 8.63
N VAL A 115 5.84 -30.77 8.50
CA VAL A 115 4.93 -31.91 8.62
C VAL A 115 5.25 -32.93 7.52
N ILE A 116 5.40 -32.49 6.28
CA ILE A 116 5.76 -33.38 5.14
C ILE A 116 7.12 -34.02 5.37
N GLY A 117 8.14 -33.27 5.79
CA GLY A 117 9.46 -33.78 6.05
C GLY A 117 9.51 -34.82 7.18
N MET A 118 8.71 -34.64 8.23
CA MET A 118 8.59 -35.61 9.31
C MET A 118 7.85 -36.88 8.87
N ILE A 119 6.79 -36.76 8.07
CA ILE A 119 6.12 -37.94 7.49
C ILE A 119 7.12 -38.77 6.68
N GLN A 120 7.89 -38.13 5.81
CA GLN A 120 8.94 -38.82 5.03
C GLN A 120 9.99 -39.51 5.90
N ALA A 121 10.38 -38.90 7.04
CA ALA A 121 11.30 -39.50 7.99
C ALA A 121 10.70 -40.77 8.61
N PHE A 122 9.45 -40.74 9.04
CA PHE A 122 8.77 -41.93 9.61
C PHE A 122 8.53 -43.02 8.58
N ASP A 123 8.16 -42.67 7.35
CA ASP A 123 8.02 -43.65 6.25
C ASP A 123 9.34 -44.36 5.98
N ALA A 124 10.48 -43.63 6.00
CA ALA A 124 11.80 -44.22 5.83
C ALA A 124 12.15 -45.20 6.95
N ILE A 125 11.82 -44.89 8.21
CA ILE A 125 12.01 -45.82 9.36
C ILE A 125 11.15 -47.07 9.17
N GLN A 126 9.89 -46.91 8.81
CA GLN A 126 8.94 -48.03 8.60
C GLN A 126 9.46 -48.99 7.51
N LEU A 127 9.95 -48.47 6.41
CA LEU A 127 10.47 -49.28 5.30
C LEU A 127 11.77 -50.00 5.64
N ALA A 128 12.66 -49.37 6.43
CA ALA A 128 13.93 -49.94 6.82
C ALA A 128 13.82 -51.00 7.94
N GLY A 129 12.75 -50.96 8.73
CA GLY A 129 12.56 -51.83 9.89
C GLY A 129 13.53 -51.57 11.05
N ASP A 130 14.35 -50.51 10.96
CA ASP A 130 15.34 -50.10 11.96
C ASP A 130 15.43 -48.56 12.05
N VAL A 131 15.75 -48.06 13.23
CA VAL A 131 15.89 -46.61 13.51
C VAL A 131 17.37 -46.25 13.44
N SER A 132 17.82 -45.82 12.27
CA SER A 132 19.16 -45.25 12.14
C SER A 132 19.12 -43.72 12.12
N PRO A 133 20.09 -43.01 12.76
CA PRO A 133 20.18 -41.57 12.76
C PRO A 133 20.23 -40.97 11.33
N GLN A 134 20.83 -41.68 10.39
CA GLN A 134 20.98 -41.25 9.00
C GLN A 134 19.66 -41.20 8.25
N LEU A 135 18.76 -42.17 8.50
CA LEU A 135 17.42 -42.21 7.88
C LEU A 135 16.55 -41.04 8.33
N VAL A 136 16.59 -40.70 9.61
CA VAL A 136 15.80 -39.65 10.20
C VAL A 136 16.34 -38.24 9.84
N ALA A 137 17.67 -38.10 9.80
CA ALA A 137 18.33 -36.83 9.54
C ALA A 137 17.92 -36.17 8.21
N GLY A 138 17.65 -36.97 7.17
CA GLY A 138 17.24 -36.49 5.86
C GLY A 138 15.91 -35.75 5.91
N GLY A 139 14.88 -36.35 6.51
CA GLY A 139 13.54 -35.75 6.65
C GLY A 139 13.53 -34.52 7.56
N ILE A 140 14.24 -34.60 8.69
CA ILE A 140 14.37 -33.45 9.62
C ILE A 140 15.07 -32.27 8.94
N LYS A 141 16.12 -32.51 8.16
CA LYS A 141 16.82 -31.45 7.41
C LYS A 141 15.88 -30.73 6.45
N VAL A 142 15.10 -31.48 5.67
CA VAL A 142 14.11 -30.90 4.74
C VAL A 142 13.07 -30.08 5.51
N ALA A 143 12.56 -30.61 6.62
CA ALA A 143 11.61 -29.93 7.49
C ALA A 143 12.13 -28.56 7.97
N LEU A 144 13.32 -28.54 8.56
CA LEU A 144 13.92 -27.32 9.10
C LEU A 144 14.22 -26.27 8.01
N ILE A 145 14.74 -26.72 6.86
CA ILE A 145 15.05 -25.82 5.74
C ILE A 145 13.78 -25.14 5.20
N THR A 146 12.67 -25.87 5.06
CA THR A 146 11.43 -25.28 4.54
C THR A 146 10.86 -24.22 5.47
N THR A 147 10.91 -24.43 6.79
CA THR A 147 10.50 -23.43 7.78
C THR A 147 11.38 -22.19 7.75
N LEU A 148 12.71 -22.39 7.68
CA LEU A 148 13.66 -21.30 7.59
C LEU A 148 13.35 -20.39 6.37
N PHE A 149 13.13 -20.99 5.20
CA PHE A 149 12.78 -20.21 3.99
C PHE A 149 11.43 -19.50 4.12
N GLY A 150 10.41 -20.13 4.70
CA GLY A 150 9.11 -19.49 4.95
C GLY A 150 9.23 -18.26 5.83
N LEU A 151 10.02 -18.33 6.90
CA LEU A 151 10.28 -17.21 7.80
C LEU A 151 11.08 -16.09 7.14
N ILE A 152 12.13 -16.41 6.37
CA ILE A 152 12.92 -15.41 5.64
C ILE A 152 12.01 -14.62 4.67
N VAL A 153 11.16 -15.31 3.90
CA VAL A 153 10.22 -14.68 2.97
C VAL A 153 9.27 -13.74 3.71
N ALA A 154 8.69 -14.20 4.83
CA ALA A 154 7.79 -13.37 5.62
C ALA A 154 8.47 -12.11 6.16
N ILE A 155 9.69 -12.21 6.68
CA ILE A 155 10.45 -11.08 7.22
C ILE A 155 10.73 -10.05 6.10
N ILE A 156 11.17 -10.50 4.93
CA ILE A 156 11.45 -9.59 3.81
C ILE A 156 10.18 -8.85 3.38
N LEU A 157 9.07 -9.58 3.17
CA LEU A 157 7.81 -8.96 2.77
C LEU A 157 7.24 -8.02 3.85
N GLN A 158 7.44 -8.34 5.14
CA GLN A 158 7.03 -7.48 6.25
C GLN A 158 7.76 -6.14 6.26
N LEU A 159 9.06 -6.13 5.92
CA LEU A 159 9.83 -4.89 5.81
C LEU A 159 9.26 -3.99 4.69
N PHE A 160 8.97 -4.57 3.53
CA PHE A 160 8.35 -3.83 2.41
C PHE A 160 6.95 -3.33 2.78
N TYR A 161 6.14 -4.15 3.42
CA TYR A 161 4.80 -3.79 3.88
C TYR A 161 4.82 -2.56 4.80
N ASN A 162 5.68 -2.58 5.82
CA ASN A 162 5.80 -1.47 6.77
C ASN A 162 6.31 -0.19 6.09
N TYR A 163 7.25 -0.31 5.14
CA TYR A 163 7.71 0.84 4.35
C TYR A 163 6.57 1.46 3.53
N ILE A 164 5.78 0.62 2.84
CA ILE A 164 4.64 1.06 2.04
C ILE A 164 3.59 1.73 2.93
N LEU A 165 3.25 1.13 4.06
CA LEU A 165 2.27 1.67 5.01
C LEU A 165 2.70 3.06 5.51
N SER A 166 3.93 3.21 5.98
CA SER A 166 4.48 4.50 6.41
C SER A 166 4.46 5.56 5.30
N LYS A 167 4.66 5.14 4.04
CA LYS A 167 4.59 6.05 2.89
C LYS A 167 3.16 6.50 2.62
N ILE A 168 2.18 5.60 2.73
CA ILE A 168 0.75 5.91 2.61
C ILE A 168 0.34 6.90 3.69
N ASP A 169 0.67 6.63 4.96
CA ASP A 169 0.38 7.53 6.08
C ASP A 169 0.92 8.95 5.83
N SER A 170 2.15 9.05 5.34
CA SER A 170 2.75 10.34 4.98
C SER A 170 2.00 11.07 3.85
N ILE A 171 1.45 10.34 2.88
CA ILE A 171 0.65 10.93 1.80
C ILE A 171 -0.71 11.37 2.33
N VAL A 172 -1.36 10.56 3.18
CA VAL A 172 -2.67 10.87 3.78
C VAL A 172 -2.59 12.14 4.63
N ILE A 173 -1.59 12.26 5.49
CA ILE A 173 -1.37 13.49 6.28
C ILE A 173 -1.24 14.71 5.37
N LYS A 174 -0.48 14.60 4.28
CA LYS A 174 -0.37 15.71 3.30
C LYS A 174 -1.67 16.02 2.58
N MET A 175 -2.50 15.01 2.32
CA MET A 175 -3.82 15.19 1.72
C MET A 175 -4.76 15.95 2.68
N GLU A 176 -4.74 15.60 3.97
CA GLU A 176 -5.54 16.27 5.00
C GLU A 176 -5.12 17.73 5.17
N ASP A 177 -3.81 17.99 5.34
CA ASP A 177 -3.26 19.33 5.48
C ASP A 177 -3.55 20.22 4.26
N ALA A 178 -3.37 19.64 3.06
CA ALA A 178 -3.73 20.30 1.81
C ALA A 178 -5.23 20.63 1.71
N SER A 179 -6.08 19.73 2.19
CA SER A 179 -7.53 19.92 2.15
C SER A 179 -7.96 21.09 3.02
N ILE A 180 -7.38 21.23 4.21
CA ILE A 180 -7.59 22.37 5.10
C ILE A 180 -7.13 23.67 4.40
N SER A 181 -5.92 23.67 3.86
CA SER A 181 -5.35 24.83 3.17
C SER A 181 -6.18 25.28 1.95
N LEU A 182 -6.77 24.33 1.21
CA LEU A 182 -7.67 24.66 0.11
C LEU A 182 -8.94 25.36 0.62
N ILE A 183 -9.55 24.85 1.68
CA ILE A 183 -10.77 25.42 2.25
C ILE A 183 -10.51 26.84 2.77
N ASP A 184 -9.41 27.03 3.50
CA ASP A 184 -9.00 28.34 4.02
C ASP A 184 -8.79 29.35 2.88
N MET A 185 -8.09 28.95 1.82
CA MET A 185 -7.91 29.77 0.62
C MET A 185 -9.26 30.17 -0.01
N LEU A 186 -10.20 29.25 -0.13
CA LEU A 186 -11.50 29.50 -0.73
C LEU A 186 -12.36 30.47 0.12
N VAL A 187 -12.31 30.33 1.44
CA VAL A 187 -12.97 31.24 2.39
C VAL A 187 -12.39 32.65 2.30
N GLU A 188 -11.06 32.79 2.24
CA GLU A 188 -10.38 34.09 2.10
C GLU A 188 -10.79 34.80 0.79
N HIS A 189 -11.02 34.08 -0.28
CA HIS A 189 -11.47 34.62 -1.57
C HIS A 189 -12.99 34.85 -1.67
N GLY A 190 -13.71 34.78 -0.56
CA GLY A 190 -15.09 35.28 -0.45
C GLY A 190 -16.18 34.30 -0.83
N ILE A 191 -15.90 33.00 -0.84
CA ILE A 191 -16.93 31.97 -0.98
C ILE A 191 -17.67 31.89 0.36
N LYS A 192 -18.90 32.41 0.39
CA LYS A 192 -19.73 32.44 1.58
C LYS A 192 -20.27 31.04 1.93
N LYS A 193 -20.48 30.86 3.25
CA LYS A 193 -21.29 29.76 3.79
C LYS A 193 -22.67 29.72 3.19
#